data_9d25dad6b8a44317665beb244a7a224d
#
_entry.id   9d25dad6b8a44317665beb244a7a224d
#
_cell.length_a   1.000
_cell.length_b   1.000
_cell.length_c   1.000
_cell.angle_alpha   90.00
_cell.angle_beta   90.00
_cell.angle_gamma   90.00
#
_symmetry.space_group_name_H-M   'P 1'
#
loop_
_entity.id
_entity.type
_entity.pdbx_description
1 polymer ?
#
loop_
_entity_poly.entity_id
_entity_poly.type
_entity_poly.pdbx_seq_one_letter_code
_entity_poly.pdbx_strand_id
1 'polypeptide(L)'
;MRATFQNDAMVVQDVPRIRPLFRDEYDKLIALGAFEDERIELLEGALVEMSPPGPPHSSAVDMLTMLLVPALVGRAIVRVQGPFAAERISEPEPDLMVMPLGDYTSSHPEQAQLVIEVSESSLRKDRGIKQRIYARNGVADYWIVNLVERVVEVYREPAGDRYASVQRFLPGASITLLAFPDVAVSVSSVI
;
A
#
# COMPACT_ATOMS: atom_id res chain seq x y z
N MET A 1 44.30 6.41 -49.25
CA MET A 1 43.00 6.28 -48.61
C MET A 1 43.21 6.12 -47.12
N ARG A 2 43.05 7.20 -46.34
CA ARG A 2 43.21 7.16 -44.87
C ARG A 2 41.80 7.16 -44.27
N ALA A 3 41.45 6.10 -43.53
CA ALA A 3 40.21 6.01 -42.80
C ALA A 3 40.36 6.85 -41.49
N THR A 4 39.52 7.84 -41.35
CA THR A 4 39.38 8.66 -40.16
C THR A 4 38.37 7.94 -39.22
N PHE A 5 38.89 7.39 -38.12
CA PHE A 5 38.01 6.90 -37.04
C PHE A 5 37.53 8.12 -36.27
N GLN A 6 36.25 8.44 -36.38
CA GLN A 6 35.57 9.37 -35.48
C GLN A 6 35.32 8.64 -34.16
N ASN A 7 35.94 9.13 -33.09
CA ASN A 7 35.73 8.67 -31.75
C ASN A 7 34.48 9.36 -31.20
N ASP A 8 33.30 8.73 -31.32
CA ASP A 8 32.11 9.18 -30.64
C ASP A 8 32.30 8.94 -29.14
N ALA A 9 32.75 9.97 -28.45
CA ALA A 9 32.74 10.00 -27.01
C ALA A 9 31.26 10.00 -26.56
N MET A 10 30.82 8.88 -26.01
CA MET A 10 29.56 8.79 -25.28
C MET A 10 29.56 9.86 -24.17
N VAL A 11 28.77 10.90 -24.34
CA VAL A 11 28.47 11.87 -23.27
C VAL A 11 27.66 11.10 -22.21
N VAL A 12 28.34 10.66 -21.17
CA VAL A 12 27.66 10.17 -19.96
C VAL A 12 26.94 11.39 -19.38
N GLN A 13 25.63 11.47 -19.60
CA GLN A 13 24.83 12.48 -18.90
C GLN A 13 24.94 12.21 -17.40
N ASP A 14 25.55 13.16 -16.69
CA ASP A 14 25.61 13.17 -15.24
C ASP A 14 24.20 13.43 -14.71
N VAL A 15 23.44 12.35 -14.48
CA VAL A 15 22.10 12.43 -13.92
C VAL A 15 22.26 12.72 -12.42
N PRO A 16 21.78 13.87 -11.95
CA PRO A 16 21.89 14.22 -10.53
C PRO A 16 21.30 13.10 -9.64
N ARG A 17 22.03 12.72 -8.60
CA ARG A 17 21.53 11.77 -7.60
C ARG A 17 20.46 12.48 -6.76
N ILE A 18 19.21 12.06 -6.89
CA ILE A 18 18.13 12.49 -6.02
C ILE A 18 18.31 11.79 -4.67
N ARG A 19 18.41 12.58 -3.59
CA ARG A 19 18.43 12.05 -2.23
C ARG A 19 17.00 11.70 -1.82
N PRO A 20 16.70 10.47 -1.39
CA PRO A 20 15.39 10.13 -0.86
C PRO A 20 15.15 10.84 0.48
N LEU A 21 13.90 11.20 0.75
CA LEU A 21 13.46 11.60 2.07
C LEU A 21 13.37 10.34 2.96
N PHE A 22 13.90 10.42 4.17
CA PHE A 22 13.78 9.34 5.13
C PHE A 22 12.54 9.48 6.00
N ARG A 23 11.98 8.37 6.49
CA ARG A 23 10.78 8.36 7.33
C ARG A 23 10.95 9.22 8.59
N ASP A 24 12.09 9.13 9.26
CA ASP A 24 12.36 9.94 10.45
C ASP A 24 12.47 11.46 10.18
N GLU A 25 12.78 11.86 8.95
CA GLU A 25 12.72 13.24 8.49
C GLU A 25 11.29 13.64 8.15
N TYR A 26 10.54 12.74 7.50
CA TYR A 26 9.13 12.92 7.18
C TYR A 26 8.30 13.09 8.44
N ASP A 27 8.47 12.22 9.46
CA ASP A 27 7.80 12.29 10.75
C ASP A 27 8.05 13.64 11.45
N LYS A 28 9.29 14.14 11.38
CA LYS A 28 9.63 15.46 11.94
C LYS A 28 8.93 16.60 11.20
N LEU A 29 8.80 16.50 9.88
CA LEU A 29 8.08 17.51 9.08
C LEU A 29 6.59 17.48 9.41
N ILE A 30 5.98 16.30 9.53
CA ILE A 30 4.59 16.13 9.99
C ILE A 30 4.40 16.76 11.38
N ALA A 31 5.29 16.46 12.33
CA ALA A 31 5.22 17.00 13.70
C ALA A 31 5.37 18.53 13.76
N LEU A 32 6.00 19.13 12.76
CA LEU A 32 6.12 20.60 12.60
C LEU A 32 4.94 21.23 11.84
N GLY A 33 3.95 20.45 11.41
CA GLY A 33 2.79 20.92 10.65
C GLY A 33 3.10 21.24 9.17
N ALA A 34 4.17 20.67 8.61
CA ALA A 34 4.60 21.01 7.25
C ALA A 34 3.58 20.66 6.16
N PHE A 35 2.68 19.70 6.42
CA PHE A 35 1.74 19.15 5.42
C PHE A 35 0.29 19.14 5.94
N GLU A 36 -0.09 20.04 6.85
CA GLU A 36 -1.43 20.04 7.48
C GLU A 36 -2.58 20.14 6.47
N ASP A 37 -2.36 20.83 5.35
CA ASP A 37 -3.35 21.03 4.31
C ASP A 37 -3.20 20.08 3.10
N GLU A 38 -2.27 19.11 3.21
CA GLU A 38 -1.95 18.20 2.12
C GLU A 38 -2.27 16.75 2.49
N ARG A 39 -2.79 15.99 1.53
CA ARG A 39 -2.89 14.53 1.65
C ARG A 39 -1.74 13.89 0.89
N ILE A 40 -0.71 13.53 1.62
CA ILE A 40 0.52 12.94 1.05
C ILE A 40 0.91 11.69 1.83
N GLU A 41 1.61 10.80 1.15
CA GLU A 41 2.25 9.62 1.73
C GLU A 41 3.72 9.56 1.28
N LEU A 42 4.58 8.94 2.07
CA LEU A 42 5.99 8.74 1.72
C LEU A 42 6.17 7.38 1.04
N LEU A 43 6.55 7.38 -0.24
CA LEU A 43 6.79 6.16 -1.01
C LEU A 43 8.18 6.17 -1.65
N GLU A 44 9.03 5.23 -1.26
CA GLU A 44 10.42 5.09 -1.76
C GLU A 44 11.20 6.42 -1.73
N GLY A 45 10.98 7.22 -0.68
CA GLY A 45 11.64 8.50 -0.45
C GLY A 45 11.07 9.70 -1.21
N ALA A 46 9.95 9.53 -1.89
CA ALA A 46 9.21 10.59 -2.55
C ALA A 46 7.90 10.91 -1.80
N LEU A 47 7.56 12.20 -1.70
CA LEU A 47 6.24 12.64 -1.27
C LEU A 47 5.27 12.47 -2.43
N VAL A 48 4.20 11.71 -2.21
CA VAL A 48 3.21 11.37 -3.24
C VAL A 48 1.84 11.85 -2.81
N GLU A 49 1.19 12.65 -3.63
CA GLU A 49 -0.16 13.12 -3.37
C GLU A 49 -1.17 11.97 -3.42
N MET A 50 -2.15 12.06 -2.52
CA MET A 50 -3.28 11.14 -2.47
C MET A 50 -4.52 11.83 -3.06
N SER A 51 -5.14 11.20 -4.06
CA SER A 51 -6.41 11.72 -4.61
C SER A 51 -7.52 11.65 -3.56
N PRO A 52 -8.41 12.65 -3.51
CA PRO A 52 -9.61 12.56 -2.68
C PRO A 52 -10.44 11.32 -3.06
N PRO A 53 -10.96 10.56 -2.08
CA PRO A 53 -11.80 9.40 -2.36
C PRO A 53 -13.15 9.80 -2.94
N GLY A 54 -13.60 9.11 -3.99
CA GLY A 54 -14.96 9.21 -4.50
C GLY A 54 -15.97 8.39 -3.68
N PRO A 55 -17.30 8.58 -3.90
CA PRO A 55 -18.31 7.82 -3.18
C PRO A 55 -18.18 6.29 -3.29
N PRO A 56 -17.84 5.69 -4.46
CA PRO A 56 -17.66 4.24 -4.56
C PRO A 56 -16.51 3.74 -3.68
N HIS A 57 -15.38 4.47 -3.66
CA HIS A 57 -14.24 4.15 -2.81
C HIS A 57 -14.61 4.18 -1.33
N SER A 58 -15.25 5.27 -0.87
CA SER A 58 -15.69 5.42 0.52
C SER A 58 -16.64 4.30 0.94
N SER A 59 -17.62 3.97 0.07
CA SER A 59 -18.58 2.89 0.33
C SER A 59 -17.87 1.52 0.49
N ALA A 60 -16.87 1.21 -0.33
CA ALA A 60 -16.11 -0.03 -0.20
C ALA A 60 -15.31 -0.09 1.11
N VAL A 61 -14.68 1.04 1.51
CA VAL A 61 -13.98 1.18 2.81
C VAL A 61 -14.94 0.98 3.97
N ASP A 62 -16.14 1.60 3.92
CA ASP A 62 -17.18 1.45 4.95
C ASP A 62 -17.62 0.00 5.09
N MET A 63 -17.91 -0.68 3.97
CA MET A 63 -18.32 -2.08 3.98
C MET A 63 -17.23 -3.02 4.53
N LEU A 64 -15.98 -2.83 4.13
CA LEU A 64 -14.84 -3.58 4.69
C LEU A 64 -14.71 -3.35 6.19
N THR A 65 -14.85 -2.11 6.64
CA THR A 65 -14.80 -1.75 8.07
C THR A 65 -15.92 -2.44 8.85
N MET A 66 -17.14 -2.39 8.34
CA MET A 66 -18.32 -3.04 8.95
C MET A 66 -18.17 -4.56 9.05
N LEU A 67 -17.47 -5.19 8.10
CA LEU A 67 -17.24 -6.64 8.09
C LEU A 67 -16.08 -7.04 9.00
N LEU A 68 -14.95 -6.33 8.92
CA LEU A 68 -13.70 -6.74 9.57
C LEU A 68 -13.65 -6.35 11.05
N VAL A 69 -14.12 -5.17 11.43
CA VAL A 69 -14.04 -4.70 12.82
C VAL A 69 -14.74 -5.66 13.79
N PRO A 70 -16.02 -6.03 13.62
CA PRO A 70 -16.69 -6.94 14.53
C PRO A 70 -16.11 -8.37 14.49
N ALA A 71 -15.65 -8.84 13.33
CA ALA A 71 -15.07 -10.18 13.17
C ALA A 71 -13.71 -10.33 13.87
N LEU A 72 -12.98 -9.23 14.08
CA LEU A 72 -11.62 -9.23 14.64
C LEU A 72 -11.52 -8.62 16.03
N VAL A 73 -12.64 -8.25 16.67
CA VAL A 73 -12.67 -7.72 18.05
C VAL A 73 -11.92 -8.66 18.97
N GLY A 74 -10.96 -8.09 19.75
CA GLY A 74 -10.15 -8.82 20.70
C GLY A 74 -9.09 -9.76 20.09
N ARG A 75 -8.97 -9.81 18.76
CA ARG A 75 -8.02 -10.66 18.04
C ARG A 75 -6.96 -9.85 17.28
N ALA A 76 -7.35 -8.72 16.74
CA ALA A 76 -6.51 -7.80 15.98
C ALA A 76 -7.09 -6.39 16.02
N ILE A 77 -6.31 -5.41 15.56
CA ILE A 77 -6.78 -4.05 15.36
C ILE A 77 -7.00 -3.86 13.86
N VAL A 78 -8.18 -3.34 13.50
CA VAL A 78 -8.46 -2.86 12.15
C VAL A 78 -8.22 -1.35 12.15
N ARG A 79 -7.23 -0.90 11.41
CA ARG A 79 -6.94 0.53 11.20
C ARG A 79 -7.44 0.94 9.82
N VAL A 80 -8.17 2.04 9.78
CA VAL A 80 -8.70 2.63 8.56
C VAL A 80 -7.93 3.90 8.26
N GLN A 81 -7.42 4.03 7.05
CA GLN A 81 -6.74 5.23 6.53
C GLN A 81 -5.70 5.79 7.50
N GLY A 82 -4.69 5.00 7.81
CA GLY A 82 -3.63 5.42 8.70
C GLY A 82 -2.28 4.83 8.33
N PRO A 83 -1.19 5.51 8.72
CA PRO A 83 0.16 5.18 8.29
C PRO A 83 0.62 3.77 8.67
N PHE A 84 1.35 3.15 7.77
CA PHE A 84 2.10 1.92 7.96
C PHE A 84 3.60 2.23 7.87
N ALA A 85 4.32 2.09 8.98
CA ALA A 85 5.74 2.35 9.06
C ALA A 85 6.52 1.23 8.36
N ALA A 86 6.54 1.26 7.02
CA ALA A 86 7.07 0.20 6.19
C ALA A 86 8.59 0.13 6.25
N GLU A 87 9.24 0.90 5.44
CA GLU A 87 10.69 0.93 5.33
C GLU A 87 11.25 2.25 5.86
N ARG A 88 12.58 2.35 5.85
CA ARG A 88 13.28 3.58 6.21
C ARG A 88 12.92 4.78 5.33
N ILE A 89 12.42 4.52 4.11
CA ILE A 89 12.08 5.53 3.10
C ILE A 89 10.63 5.43 2.63
N SER A 90 9.77 4.71 3.39
CA SER A 90 8.37 4.53 3.00
C SER A 90 7.45 4.49 4.21
N GLU A 91 6.37 5.26 4.12
CA GLU A 91 5.25 5.26 5.05
C GLU A 91 3.96 5.46 4.26
N PRO A 92 3.47 4.38 3.60
CA PRO A 92 2.19 4.44 2.89
C PRO A 92 1.02 4.51 3.88
N GLU A 93 -0.09 5.08 3.41
CA GLU A 93 -1.38 5.07 4.11
C GLU A 93 -2.36 4.13 3.39
N PRO A 94 -2.44 2.85 3.78
CA PRO A 94 -3.44 1.94 3.22
C PRO A 94 -4.86 2.33 3.62
N ASP A 95 -5.84 2.01 2.77
CA ASP A 95 -7.25 2.25 3.11
C ASP A 95 -7.70 1.44 4.32
N LEU A 96 -7.25 0.18 4.44
CA LEU A 96 -7.40 -0.61 5.67
C LEU A 96 -6.15 -1.45 5.92
N MET A 97 -5.82 -1.65 7.19
CA MET A 97 -4.89 -2.69 7.60
C MET A 97 -5.40 -3.44 8.84
N VAL A 98 -5.11 -4.72 8.89
CA VAL A 98 -5.28 -5.56 10.08
C VAL A 98 -3.90 -5.76 10.69
N MET A 99 -3.72 -5.34 11.93
CA MET A 99 -2.46 -5.38 12.63
C MET A 99 -2.59 -6.09 13.98
N PRO A 100 -1.50 -6.64 14.53
CA PRO A 100 -1.52 -7.28 15.86
C PRO A 100 -2.06 -6.35 16.94
N LEU A 101 -2.62 -6.93 18.01
CA LEU A 101 -2.94 -6.18 19.20
C LEU A 101 -1.66 -5.58 19.79
N GLY A 102 -1.68 -4.32 20.14
CA GLY A 102 -0.52 -3.60 20.66
C GLY A 102 -0.83 -2.16 21.05
N ASP A 103 0.15 -1.50 21.64
CA ASP A 103 0.11 -0.06 21.89
C ASP A 103 0.83 0.67 20.74
N TYR A 104 0.11 1.50 20.04
CA TYR A 104 0.59 2.29 18.89
C TYR A 104 0.46 3.80 19.14
N THR A 105 0.49 4.22 20.41
CA THR A 105 0.37 5.63 20.79
C THR A 105 1.64 6.45 20.49
N SER A 106 2.81 5.79 20.43
CA SER A 106 4.10 6.43 20.22
C SER A 106 4.75 6.16 18.86
N SER A 107 4.22 5.20 18.09
CA SER A 107 4.77 4.86 16.76
C SER A 107 3.70 4.21 15.88
N HIS A 108 3.86 4.35 14.57
CA HIS A 108 3.04 3.62 13.61
C HIS A 108 3.42 2.13 13.55
N PRO A 109 2.50 1.23 13.17
CA PRO A 109 2.78 -0.19 13.08
C PRO A 109 3.80 -0.49 11.98
N GLU A 110 4.73 -1.39 12.27
CA GLU A 110 5.72 -1.91 11.32
C GLU A 110 5.34 -3.31 10.78
N GLN A 111 4.22 -3.85 11.24
CA GLN A 111 3.71 -5.16 10.84
C GLN A 111 2.21 -5.08 10.56
N ALA A 112 1.79 -5.75 9.50
CA ALA A 112 0.39 -5.93 9.16
C ALA A 112 0.13 -7.38 8.76
N GLN A 113 -0.99 -7.93 9.24
CA GLN A 113 -1.47 -9.27 8.90
C GLN A 113 -2.25 -9.27 7.58
N LEU A 114 -2.84 -8.12 7.24
CA LEU A 114 -3.53 -7.85 6.00
C LEU A 114 -3.43 -6.34 5.70
N VAL A 115 -3.19 -6.01 4.45
CA VAL A 115 -3.32 -4.65 3.93
C VAL A 115 -4.32 -4.68 2.79
N ILE A 116 -5.22 -3.69 2.75
CA ILE A 116 -6.23 -3.53 1.68
C ILE A 116 -6.13 -2.11 1.12
N GLU A 117 -6.01 -2.03 -0.20
CA GLU A 117 -6.18 -0.80 -0.97
C GLU A 117 -7.48 -0.87 -1.79
N VAL A 118 -8.24 0.19 -1.80
CA VAL A 118 -9.43 0.33 -2.64
C VAL A 118 -9.07 1.21 -3.83
N SER A 119 -9.02 0.62 -5.01
CA SER A 119 -8.49 1.27 -6.20
C SER A 119 -9.60 1.68 -7.17
N GLU A 120 -9.72 2.96 -7.41
CA GLU A 120 -10.51 3.54 -8.51
C GLU A 120 -9.57 4.25 -9.50
N SER A 121 -8.81 5.25 -9.08
CA SER A 121 -7.82 5.97 -9.88
C SER A 121 -6.37 5.59 -9.54
N SER A 122 -6.14 4.95 -8.40
CA SER A 122 -4.80 4.61 -7.85
C SER A 122 -4.23 3.28 -8.34
N LEU A 123 -4.96 2.49 -9.12
CA LEU A 123 -4.64 1.09 -9.45
C LEU A 123 -3.19 0.86 -9.92
N ARG A 124 -2.64 1.79 -10.71
CA ARG A 124 -1.24 1.71 -11.15
C ARG A 124 -0.26 1.86 -9.99
N LYS A 125 -0.55 2.73 -9.03
CA LYS A 125 0.24 2.96 -7.81
C LYS A 125 0.18 1.72 -6.92
N ASP A 126 -1.02 1.17 -6.72
CA ASP A 126 -1.28 0.06 -5.82
C ASP A 126 -0.69 -1.26 -6.37
N ARG A 127 -0.85 -1.54 -7.66
CA ARG A 127 -0.19 -2.68 -8.35
C ARG A 127 1.32 -2.50 -8.54
N GLY A 128 1.85 -1.30 -8.37
CA GLY A 128 3.24 -0.94 -8.63
C GLY A 128 4.03 -0.69 -7.35
N ILE A 129 4.20 0.57 -6.99
CA ILE A 129 5.08 0.99 -5.90
C ILE A 129 4.61 0.47 -4.54
N LYS A 130 3.29 0.55 -4.23
CA LYS A 130 2.74 0.07 -2.95
C LYS A 130 2.89 -1.45 -2.83
N GLN A 131 2.57 -2.20 -3.88
CA GLN A 131 2.75 -3.66 -3.91
C GLN A 131 4.20 -4.06 -3.59
N ARG A 132 5.21 -3.36 -4.15
CA ARG A 132 6.62 -3.62 -3.84
C ARG A 132 6.95 -3.32 -2.38
N ILE A 133 6.49 -2.19 -1.88
CA ILE A 133 6.70 -1.77 -0.48
C ILE A 133 6.12 -2.84 0.46
N TYR A 134 4.87 -3.24 0.27
CA TYR A 134 4.23 -4.24 1.13
C TYR A 134 4.91 -5.61 1.04
N ALA A 135 5.34 -6.05 -0.15
CA ALA A 135 6.06 -7.31 -0.31
C ALA A 135 7.40 -7.32 0.44
N ARG A 136 8.21 -6.25 0.29
CA ARG A 136 9.51 -6.12 1.00
C ARG A 136 9.35 -6.10 2.52
N ASN A 137 8.23 -5.57 3.01
CA ASN A 137 7.92 -5.53 4.44
C ASN A 137 7.22 -6.79 4.95
N GLY A 138 7.12 -7.85 4.12
CA GLY A 138 6.61 -9.15 4.54
C GLY A 138 5.11 -9.17 4.82
N VAL A 139 4.32 -8.23 4.27
CA VAL A 139 2.86 -8.27 4.35
C VAL A 139 2.36 -9.51 3.62
N ALA A 140 1.94 -10.52 4.38
CA ALA A 140 1.64 -11.85 3.82
C ALA A 140 0.32 -11.91 3.03
N ASP A 141 -0.60 -10.99 3.27
CA ASP A 141 -1.92 -10.89 2.64
C ASP A 141 -2.14 -9.43 2.21
N TYR A 142 -2.07 -9.16 0.93
CA TYR A 142 -2.30 -7.84 0.35
C TYR A 142 -3.43 -7.91 -0.67
N TRP A 143 -4.45 -7.07 -0.50
CA TRP A 143 -5.63 -7.05 -1.38
C TRP A 143 -5.76 -5.71 -2.08
N ILE A 144 -6.13 -5.76 -3.35
CA ILE A 144 -6.58 -4.58 -4.11
C ILE A 144 -8.05 -4.80 -4.47
N VAL A 145 -8.93 -4.00 -3.88
CA VAL A 145 -10.34 -3.93 -4.28
C VAL A 145 -10.41 -3.03 -5.51
N ASN A 146 -10.38 -3.64 -6.68
CA ASN A 146 -10.35 -2.95 -7.96
C ASN A 146 -11.78 -2.63 -8.40
N LEU A 147 -12.23 -1.41 -8.13
CA LEU A 147 -13.60 -0.96 -8.43
C LEU A 147 -13.85 -0.82 -9.94
N VAL A 148 -12.80 -0.52 -10.72
CA VAL A 148 -12.91 -0.35 -12.18
C VAL A 148 -13.21 -1.67 -12.88
N GLU A 149 -12.46 -2.72 -12.54
CA GLU A 149 -12.61 -4.05 -13.12
C GLU A 149 -13.62 -4.92 -12.34
N ARG A 150 -14.12 -4.42 -11.19
CA ARG A 150 -15.05 -5.12 -10.29
C ARG A 150 -14.52 -6.49 -9.86
N VAL A 151 -13.30 -6.51 -9.34
CA VAL A 151 -12.62 -7.71 -8.84
C VAL A 151 -11.84 -7.37 -7.58
N VAL A 152 -11.56 -8.37 -6.74
CA VAL A 152 -10.56 -8.26 -5.68
C VAL A 152 -9.33 -9.06 -6.11
N GLU A 153 -8.18 -8.40 -6.12
CA GLU A 153 -6.88 -9.01 -6.38
C GLU A 153 -6.20 -9.33 -5.05
N VAL A 154 -5.84 -10.59 -4.86
CA VAL A 154 -5.21 -11.07 -3.63
C VAL A 154 -3.78 -11.47 -3.94
N TYR A 155 -2.86 -10.81 -3.27
CA TYR A 155 -1.42 -10.97 -3.39
C TYR A 155 -0.91 -11.67 -2.13
N ARG A 156 -0.26 -12.82 -2.28
CA ARG A 156 0.28 -13.65 -1.18
C ARG A 156 1.68 -14.16 -1.51
N GLU A 157 2.35 -14.71 -0.52
CA GLU A 157 3.71 -15.25 -0.65
C GLU A 157 4.71 -14.15 -1.06
N PRO A 158 4.96 -13.14 -0.18
CA PRO A 158 5.91 -12.08 -0.47
C PRO A 158 7.33 -12.66 -0.68
N ALA A 159 7.98 -12.24 -1.77
CA ALA A 159 9.31 -12.71 -2.18
C ALA A 159 10.12 -11.53 -2.72
N GLY A 160 10.91 -10.90 -1.86
CA GLY A 160 11.62 -9.67 -2.19
C GLY A 160 10.65 -8.52 -2.45
N ASP A 161 10.66 -7.97 -3.65
CA ASP A 161 9.84 -6.83 -4.06
C ASP A 161 8.53 -7.20 -4.80
N ARG A 162 8.11 -8.46 -4.70
CA ARG A 162 6.91 -8.98 -5.38
C ARG A 162 6.21 -10.05 -4.56
N TYR A 163 5.02 -10.42 -5.00
CA TYR A 163 4.30 -11.58 -4.50
C TYR A 163 4.39 -12.73 -5.50
N ALA A 164 4.62 -13.95 -5.02
CA ALA A 164 4.71 -15.14 -5.85
C ALA A 164 3.30 -15.64 -6.27
N SER A 165 2.28 -15.37 -5.45
CA SER A 165 0.89 -15.74 -5.72
C SER A 165 0.04 -14.49 -5.91
N VAL A 166 -0.68 -14.42 -7.04
CA VAL A 166 -1.68 -13.38 -7.33
C VAL A 166 -2.93 -14.05 -7.86
N GLN A 167 -4.04 -13.85 -7.17
CA GLN A 167 -5.34 -14.41 -7.56
C GLN A 167 -6.37 -13.29 -7.72
N ARG A 168 -7.32 -13.47 -8.63
CA ARG A 168 -8.42 -12.54 -8.89
C ARG A 168 -9.74 -13.18 -8.53
N PHE A 169 -10.52 -12.52 -7.70
CA PHE A 169 -11.82 -12.97 -7.23
C PHE A 169 -12.92 -12.08 -7.78
N LEU A 170 -13.88 -12.70 -8.46
CA LEU A 170 -15.05 -12.03 -9.04
C LEU A 170 -16.21 -11.95 -8.03
N PRO A 171 -17.20 -11.06 -8.25
CA PRO A 171 -18.45 -11.07 -7.50
C PRO A 171 -19.07 -12.46 -7.43
N GLY A 172 -19.55 -12.85 -6.24
CA GLY A 172 -20.03 -14.19 -5.93
C GLY A 172 -18.99 -15.10 -5.26
N ALA A 173 -17.70 -14.76 -5.34
CA ALA A 173 -16.66 -15.44 -4.58
C ALA A 173 -16.53 -14.87 -3.15
N SER A 174 -15.88 -15.63 -2.27
CA SER A 174 -15.47 -15.19 -0.93
C SER A 174 -13.98 -15.41 -0.75
N ILE A 175 -13.34 -14.50 -0.01
CA ILE A 175 -11.90 -14.50 0.27
C ILE A 175 -11.73 -14.63 1.78
N THR A 176 -11.00 -15.63 2.23
CA THR A 176 -10.64 -15.80 3.65
C THR A 176 -9.34 -15.04 3.94
N LEU A 177 -9.27 -14.39 5.09
CA LEU A 177 -8.04 -13.76 5.57
C LEU A 177 -7.00 -14.84 5.87
N LEU A 178 -5.76 -14.63 5.45
CA LEU A 178 -4.69 -15.61 5.66
C LEU A 178 -4.43 -15.84 7.17
N ALA A 179 -4.39 -14.76 7.96
CA ALA A 179 -4.16 -14.83 9.41
C ALA A 179 -5.40 -15.26 10.21
N PHE A 180 -6.60 -15.19 9.63
CA PHE A 180 -7.87 -15.51 10.29
C PHE A 180 -8.76 -16.32 9.34
N PRO A 181 -8.48 -17.62 9.14
CA PRO A 181 -9.18 -18.45 8.13
C PRO A 181 -10.67 -18.64 8.39
N ASP A 182 -11.14 -18.32 9.58
CA ASP A 182 -12.56 -18.31 9.97
C ASP A 182 -13.28 -17.01 9.57
N VAL A 183 -12.55 -16.00 9.11
CA VAL A 183 -13.09 -14.71 8.64
C VAL A 183 -13.03 -14.66 7.13
N ALA A 184 -14.19 -14.51 6.49
CA ALA A 184 -14.31 -14.42 5.04
C ALA A 184 -15.05 -13.14 4.63
N VAL A 185 -14.59 -12.51 3.55
CA VAL A 185 -15.19 -11.35 2.92
C VAL A 185 -15.79 -11.76 1.58
N SER A 186 -17.09 -11.51 1.39
CA SER A 186 -17.73 -11.68 0.09
C SER A 186 -17.31 -10.55 -0.85
N VAL A 187 -16.83 -10.90 -2.04
CA VAL A 187 -16.46 -9.92 -3.07
C VAL A 187 -17.65 -9.02 -3.43
N SER A 188 -18.85 -9.59 -3.55
CA SER A 188 -20.07 -8.83 -3.86
C SER A 188 -20.47 -7.79 -2.81
N SER A 189 -19.90 -7.87 -1.59
CA SER A 189 -20.19 -6.91 -0.52
C SER A 189 -19.33 -5.66 -0.57
N VAL A 190 -18.24 -5.69 -1.35
CA VAL A 190 -17.22 -4.62 -1.36
C VAL A 190 -16.95 -4.01 -2.74
N ILE A 191 -17.75 -4.45 -3.76
CA ILE A 191 -17.62 -3.98 -5.15
C ILE A 191 -18.94 -3.49 -5.71
#